data_69338c71160520703521764143b83f35
#
_entry.id   69338c71160520703521764143b83f35
#
_cell.length_a   1.000
_cell.length_b   1.000
_cell.length_c   1.000
_cell.angle_alpha   90.00
_cell.angle_beta   90.00
_cell.angle_gamma   90.00
#
_symmetry.space_group_name_H-M   'P 1'
#
loop_
_entity.id
_entity.type
_entity.pdbx_description
1 polymer ?
#
loop_
_entity_poly.entity_id
_entity_poly.type
_entity_poly.pdbx_seq_one_letter_code
_entity_poly.pdbx_strand_id
1 'polypeptide(L)'
;KYGDEQVHLWRRSYDICPPLLDLEDERHPKFDLKYKSFDKNKLPRGECLKDTVNRVMPLWNNIIVPKLLSKKKILIVAHGNSLRAIVKILDHVSNEKIIKLNIPTGIPLIYELDDKLNPIKDYYLGDSIELETKLDKIIAQGKSN
;
A
#
# COMPACT_ATOMS: atom_id res chain seq x y z
N LYS A 1 -23.74 -6.21 4.23
CA LYS A 1 -24.44 -4.99 3.76
C LYS A 1 -24.07 -4.66 2.31
N TYR A 2 -22.81 -4.83 1.90
CA TYR A 2 -22.32 -4.41 0.56
C TYR A 2 -21.97 -5.59 -0.35
N GLY A 3 -21.90 -6.82 0.17
CA GLY A 3 -21.45 -8.02 -0.56
C GLY A 3 -19.93 -8.10 -0.74
N ASP A 4 -19.42 -9.32 -0.92
CA ASP A 4 -17.99 -9.61 -0.99
C ASP A 4 -17.33 -8.95 -2.21
N GLU A 5 -18.02 -8.93 -3.35
CA GLU A 5 -17.53 -8.34 -4.59
C GLU A 5 -17.25 -6.83 -4.42
N GLN A 6 -18.20 -6.09 -3.85
CA GLN A 6 -18.03 -4.65 -3.62
C GLN A 6 -16.91 -4.38 -2.61
N VAL A 7 -16.83 -5.18 -1.53
CA VAL A 7 -15.75 -5.07 -0.54
C VAL A 7 -14.41 -5.38 -1.18
N HIS A 8 -14.34 -6.38 -2.06
CA HIS A 8 -13.13 -6.71 -2.82
C HIS A 8 -12.69 -5.54 -3.70
N LEU A 9 -13.60 -4.90 -4.43
CA LEU A 9 -13.31 -3.73 -5.26
C LEU A 9 -12.71 -2.59 -4.41
N TRP A 10 -13.31 -2.23 -3.30
CA TRP A 10 -12.78 -1.18 -2.41
C TRP A 10 -11.39 -1.50 -1.86
N ARG A 11 -11.12 -2.76 -1.58
CA ARG A 11 -9.84 -3.19 -0.98
C ARG A 11 -8.72 -3.33 -2.00
N ARG A 12 -9.04 -3.60 -3.26
CA ARG A 12 -8.06 -4.05 -4.24
C ARG A 12 -7.92 -3.15 -5.46
N SER A 13 -8.98 -2.48 -5.90
CA SER A 13 -8.92 -1.61 -7.06
C SER A 13 -8.00 -0.41 -6.84
N TYR A 14 -7.65 0.24 -7.93
CA TYR A 14 -6.79 1.42 -7.89
C TYR A 14 -7.55 2.66 -7.41
N ASP A 15 -8.72 2.94 -7.98
CA ASP A 15 -9.44 4.21 -7.85
C ASP A 15 -10.90 4.09 -7.38
N ILE A 16 -11.38 2.87 -7.08
CA ILE A 16 -12.71 2.68 -6.49
C ILE A 16 -12.58 2.87 -4.97
N CYS A 17 -12.98 4.06 -4.49
CA CYS A 17 -12.89 4.40 -3.08
C CYS A 17 -14.06 3.83 -2.27
N PRO A 18 -13.81 3.43 -1.01
CA PRO A 18 -14.90 3.09 -0.10
C PRO A 18 -15.72 4.35 0.23
N PRO A 19 -16.97 4.18 0.73
CA PRO A 19 -17.73 5.31 1.24
C PRO A 19 -16.94 6.10 2.29
N LEU A 20 -16.96 7.42 2.17
CA LEU A 20 -16.28 8.27 3.12
C LEU A 20 -16.94 8.20 4.49
N LEU A 21 -16.16 8.18 5.55
CA LEU A 21 -16.67 8.31 6.91
C LEU A 21 -17.33 9.68 7.08
N ASP A 22 -18.40 9.70 7.87
CA ASP A 22 -18.95 10.96 8.36
C ASP A 22 -17.91 11.67 9.23
N LEU A 23 -17.92 13.00 9.22
CA LEU A 23 -16.99 13.76 10.06
C LEU A 23 -17.20 13.52 11.55
N GLU A 24 -18.42 13.18 11.97
CA GLU A 24 -18.75 12.88 13.36
C GLU A 24 -18.72 11.37 13.66
N ASP A 25 -18.32 10.51 12.71
CA ASP A 25 -18.11 9.08 12.97
C ASP A 25 -16.94 8.89 13.95
N GLU A 26 -17.17 8.14 15.03
CA GLU A 26 -16.16 7.89 16.08
C GLU A 26 -14.87 7.25 15.56
N ARG A 27 -14.94 6.57 14.42
CA ARG A 27 -13.77 5.96 13.75
C ARG A 27 -12.95 6.98 12.97
N HIS A 28 -13.42 8.23 12.84
CA HIS A 28 -12.70 9.25 12.10
C HIS A 28 -11.38 9.57 12.78
N PRO A 29 -10.24 9.64 12.03
CA PRO A 29 -8.92 9.89 12.61
C PRO A 29 -8.80 11.15 13.47
N LYS A 30 -9.70 12.13 13.31
CA LYS A 30 -9.72 13.35 14.13
C LYS A 30 -9.89 13.09 15.64
N PHE A 31 -10.44 11.93 16.00
CA PHE A 31 -10.64 11.53 17.39
C PHE A 31 -9.44 10.75 17.96
N ASP A 32 -8.50 10.30 17.11
CA ASP A 32 -7.28 9.62 17.57
C ASP A 32 -6.26 10.65 18.10
N LEU A 33 -5.81 10.45 19.32
CA LEU A 33 -4.82 11.32 19.99
C LEU A 33 -3.52 11.48 19.19
N LYS A 34 -3.15 10.49 18.36
CA LYS A 34 -1.96 10.54 17.48
C LYS A 34 -2.02 11.71 16.51
N TYR A 35 -3.21 12.11 16.10
CA TYR A 35 -3.42 13.15 15.09
C TYR A 35 -3.86 14.48 15.69
N LYS A 36 -3.77 14.64 17.04
CA LYS A 36 -4.21 15.86 17.74
C LYS A 36 -3.57 17.15 17.22
N SER A 37 -2.31 17.07 16.78
CA SER A 37 -1.55 18.22 16.23
C SER A 37 -1.77 18.47 14.73
N PHE A 38 -2.51 17.60 14.05
CA PHE A 38 -2.76 17.75 12.62
C PHE A 38 -4.03 18.58 12.36
N ASP A 39 -4.04 19.25 11.20
CA ASP A 39 -5.25 19.89 10.70
C ASP A 39 -6.31 18.82 10.43
N LYS A 40 -7.40 18.86 11.19
CA LYS A 40 -8.48 17.88 11.14
C LYS A 40 -9.14 17.78 9.76
N ASN A 41 -9.13 18.90 9.00
CA ASN A 41 -9.70 18.94 7.64
C ASN A 41 -8.83 18.25 6.60
N LYS A 42 -7.56 17.96 6.93
CA LYS A 42 -6.62 17.23 6.06
C LYS A 42 -6.55 15.74 6.37
N LEU A 43 -7.23 15.29 7.43
CA LEU A 43 -7.25 13.88 7.79
C LEU A 43 -8.17 13.11 6.83
N PRO A 44 -7.73 11.95 6.30
CA PRO A 44 -8.51 11.19 5.34
C PRO A 44 -9.76 10.60 6.00
N ARG A 45 -10.87 10.67 5.28
CA ARG A 45 -12.15 10.04 5.64
C ARG A 45 -12.32 8.65 5.04
N GLY A 46 -11.48 8.32 4.10
CA GLY A 46 -11.38 7.05 3.37
C GLY A 46 -10.38 7.23 2.25
N GLU A 47 -9.69 6.17 1.87
CA GLU A 47 -8.69 6.19 0.80
C GLU A 47 -8.89 4.98 -0.12
N CYS A 48 -8.77 5.19 -1.43
CA CYS A 48 -8.42 4.14 -2.39
C CYS A 48 -6.90 4.09 -2.62
N LEU A 49 -6.43 3.15 -3.41
CA LEU A 49 -5.00 3.02 -3.65
C LEU A 49 -4.41 4.22 -4.40
N LYS A 50 -5.19 4.89 -5.26
CA LYS A 50 -4.81 6.13 -5.94
C LYS A 50 -4.46 7.24 -4.94
N ASP A 51 -5.27 7.42 -3.90
CA ASP A 51 -5.00 8.41 -2.85
C ASP A 51 -3.73 8.03 -2.08
N THR A 52 -3.56 6.74 -1.79
CA THR A 52 -2.34 6.22 -1.17
C THR A 52 -1.10 6.49 -2.04
N VAL A 53 -1.15 6.28 -3.35
CA VAL A 53 -0.07 6.61 -4.28
C VAL A 53 0.24 8.10 -4.20
N ASN A 54 -0.77 8.97 -4.30
CA ASN A 54 -0.60 10.42 -4.28
C ASN A 54 0.10 10.92 -3.00
N ARG A 55 -0.23 10.35 -1.84
CA ARG A 55 0.42 10.75 -0.57
C ARG A 55 1.80 10.11 -0.34
N VAL A 56 2.11 8.99 -1.01
CA VAL A 56 3.42 8.35 -0.94
C VAL A 56 4.43 9.00 -1.89
N MET A 57 3.98 9.52 -3.04
CA MET A 57 4.85 10.12 -4.06
C MET A 57 5.78 11.24 -3.55
N PRO A 58 5.34 12.19 -2.70
CA PRO A 58 6.24 13.19 -2.15
C PRO A 58 7.39 12.58 -1.31
N LEU A 59 7.09 11.57 -0.50
CA LEU A 59 8.10 10.83 0.28
C LEU A 59 9.07 10.10 -0.66
N TRP A 60 8.53 9.42 -1.68
CA TRP A 60 9.30 8.70 -2.67
C TRP A 60 10.27 9.64 -3.39
N ASN A 61 9.77 10.72 -4.01
CA ASN A 61 10.56 11.63 -4.82
C ASN A 61 11.57 12.46 -4.01
N ASN A 62 11.16 12.97 -2.86
CA ASN A 62 11.95 13.95 -2.13
C ASN A 62 12.89 13.34 -1.09
N ILE A 63 12.64 12.10 -0.68
CA ILE A 63 13.42 11.47 0.39
C ILE A 63 14.03 10.14 -0.05
N ILE A 64 13.25 9.23 -0.63
CA ILE A 64 13.71 7.87 -0.94
C ILE A 64 14.62 7.91 -2.17
N VAL A 65 14.18 8.49 -3.28
CA VAL A 65 14.95 8.57 -4.53
C VAL A 65 16.34 9.21 -4.32
N PRO A 66 16.50 10.37 -3.67
CA PRO A 66 17.82 10.95 -3.44
C PRO A 66 18.76 10.03 -2.65
N LYS A 67 18.23 9.29 -1.68
CA LYS A 67 19.01 8.34 -0.89
C LYS A 67 19.44 7.13 -1.72
N LEU A 68 18.56 6.60 -2.57
CA LEU A 68 18.90 5.50 -3.48
C LEU A 68 19.96 5.92 -4.48
N LEU A 69 19.84 7.10 -5.10
CA LEU A 69 20.86 7.66 -6.00
C LEU A 69 22.22 7.87 -5.29
N SER A 70 22.19 8.15 -3.98
CA SER A 70 23.39 8.18 -3.14
C SER A 70 23.89 6.79 -2.72
N LYS A 71 23.41 5.72 -3.38
CA LYS A 71 23.81 4.32 -3.12
C LYS A 71 23.49 3.84 -1.70
N LYS A 72 22.50 4.45 -1.03
CA LYS A 72 22.04 3.98 0.28
C LYS A 72 21.13 2.77 0.11
N LYS A 73 21.29 1.77 0.97
CA LYS A 73 20.32 0.67 1.15
C LYS A 73 19.20 1.18 2.04
N ILE A 74 17.96 1.00 1.62
CA ILE A 74 16.77 1.52 2.31
C ILE A 74 15.88 0.36 2.71
N LEU A 75 15.46 0.34 3.97
CA LEU A 75 14.40 -0.53 4.46
C LEU A 75 13.13 0.32 4.62
N ILE A 76 12.04 -0.12 3.98
CA ILE A 76 10.73 0.51 4.08
C ILE A 76 9.81 -0.45 4.83
N VAL A 77 9.31 -0.02 5.99
CA VAL A 77 8.32 -0.76 6.77
C VAL A 77 7.04 0.06 6.80
N ALA A 78 5.97 -0.46 6.20
CA ALA A 78 4.73 0.28 6.03
C ALA A 78 3.52 -0.64 5.92
N HIS A 79 2.33 -0.05 5.93
CA HIS A 79 1.09 -0.77 5.64
C HIS A 79 1.10 -1.32 4.21
N GLY A 80 0.47 -2.49 4.00
CA GLY A 80 0.45 -3.18 2.71
C GLY A 80 0.03 -2.30 1.52
N ASN A 81 -0.96 -1.40 1.68
CA ASN A 81 -1.35 -0.49 0.60
C ASN A 81 -0.27 0.55 0.27
N SER A 82 0.48 1.03 1.26
CA SER A 82 1.63 1.92 1.01
C SER A 82 2.74 1.20 0.26
N LEU A 83 3.01 -0.07 0.60
CA LEU A 83 3.97 -0.91 -0.13
C LEU A 83 3.48 -1.22 -1.54
N ARG A 84 2.18 -1.54 -1.73
CA ARG A 84 1.57 -1.72 -3.06
C ARG A 84 1.70 -0.47 -3.93
N ALA A 85 1.56 0.72 -3.33
CA ALA A 85 1.77 1.99 -4.04
C ALA A 85 3.21 2.12 -4.53
N ILE A 86 4.21 1.75 -3.72
CA ILE A 86 5.63 1.77 -4.10
C ILE A 86 5.93 0.76 -5.20
N VAL A 87 5.44 -0.47 -5.08
CA VAL A 87 5.60 -1.51 -6.12
C VAL A 87 4.93 -1.07 -7.42
N LYS A 88 3.74 -0.45 -7.36
CA LYS A 88 3.09 0.10 -8.55
C LYS A 88 3.95 1.13 -9.26
N ILE A 89 4.68 1.95 -8.53
CA ILE A 89 5.60 2.96 -9.09
C ILE A 89 6.82 2.28 -9.72
N LEU A 90 7.46 1.36 -8.99
CA LEU A 90 8.68 0.68 -9.43
C LEU A 90 8.46 -0.18 -10.69
N ASP A 91 7.41 -1.02 -10.67
CA ASP A 91 7.14 -2.00 -11.72
C ASP A 91 6.20 -1.48 -12.80
N HIS A 92 5.79 -0.21 -12.73
CA HIS A 92 4.81 0.39 -13.65
C HIS A 92 3.52 -0.45 -13.79
N VAL A 93 3.06 -1.04 -12.67
CA VAL A 93 1.89 -1.92 -12.64
C VAL A 93 0.65 -1.16 -13.09
N SER A 94 -0.09 -1.69 -14.06
CA SER A 94 -1.33 -1.06 -14.53
C SER A 94 -2.43 -1.06 -13.45
N ASN A 95 -3.47 -0.23 -13.66
CA ASN A 95 -4.59 -0.13 -12.72
C ASN A 95 -5.38 -1.44 -12.62
N GLU A 96 -5.44 -2.21 -13.71
CA GLU A 96 -6.11 -3.52 -13.77
C GLU A 96 -5.30 -4.61 -13.07
N LYS A 97 -3.98 -4.59 -13.27
CA LYS A 97 -3.07 -5.59 -12.70
C LYS A 97 -2.87 -5.42 -11.20
N ILE A 98 -2.97 -4.19 -10.68
CA ILE A 98 -2.75 -3.91 -9.26
C ILE A 98 -3.74 -4.63 -8.34
N ILE A 99 -4.92 -5.00 -8.84
CA ILE A 99 -5.94 -5.75 -8.10
C ILE A 99 -5.39 -7.09 -7.58
N LYS A 100 -4.54 -7.73 -8.36
CA LYS A 100 -3.94 -9.04 -8.06
C LYS A 100 -2.67 -8.95 -7.22
N LEU A 101 -2.09 -7.75 -7.07
CA LEU A 101 -0.87 -7.57 -6.30
C LEU A 101 -1.13 -7.71 -4.81
N ASN A 102 -0.50 -8.70 -4.19
CA ASN A 102 -0.52 -8.94 -2.76
C ASN A 102 0.90 -8.90 -2.22
N ILE A 103 1.09 -8.27 -1.06
CA ILE A 103 2.38 -8.22 -0.37
C ILE A 103 2.18 -8.88 0.99
N PRO A 104 2.82 -10.03 1.26
CA PRO A 104 2.64 -10.77 2.50
C PRO A 104 3.26 -10.01 3.68
N THR A 105 2.61 -10.07 4.83
CA THR A 105 3.10 -9.45 6.05
C THR A 105 4.28 -10.24 6.61
N GLY A 106 5.36 -9.53 6.95
CA GLY A 106 6.52 -10.09 7.63
C GLY A 106 7.47 -10.89 6.73
N ILE A 107 7.31 -10.85 5.41
CA ILE A 107 8.28 -11.40 4.45
C ILE A 107 8.86 -10.21 3.66
N PRO A 108 10.16 -9.92 3.77
CA PRO A 108 10.77 -8.83 3.04
C PRO A 108 10.73 -9.07 1.53
N LEU A 109 10.30 -8.05 0.78
CA LEU A 109 10.42 -7.97 -0.67
C LEU A 109 11.65 -7.12 -0.99
N ILE A 110 12.61 -7.70 -1.70
CA ILE A 110 13.85 -7.04 -2.11
C ILE A 110 13.70 -6.53 -3.54
N TYR A 111 14.18 -5.32 -3.79
CA TYR A 111 14.40 -4.74 -5.11
C TYR A 111 15.86 -4.45 -5.31
N GLU A 112 16.44 -4.95 -6.39
CA GLU A 112 17.74 -4.54 -6.92
C GLU A 112 17.48 -3.57 -8.07
N LEU A 113 18.03 -2.36 -7.98
CA LEU A 113 17.77 -1.27 -8.92
C LEU A 113 19.05 -0.88 -9.66
N ASP A 114 18.91 -0.48 -10.93
CA ASP A 114 19.99 0.13 -11.69
C ASP A 114 20.26 1.58 -11.25
N ASP A 115 21.23 2.23 -11.89
CA ASP A 115 21.61 3.61 -11.59
C ASP A 115 20.52 4.63 -11.94
N LYS A 116 19.54 4.24 -12.75
CA LYS A 116 18.35 5.04 -13.09
C LYS A 116 17.12 4.68 -12.25
N LEU A 117 17.32 3.82 -11.24
CA LEU A 117 16.29 3.27 -10.36
C LEU A 117 15.24 2.40 -11.05
N ASN A 118 15.57 1.80 -12.20
CA ASN A 118 14.73 0.78 -12.79
C ASN A 118 14.98 -0.57 -12.09
N PRO A 119 13.95 -1.36 -11.83
CA PRO A 119 14.09 -2.69 -11.26
C PRO A 119 14.91 -3.61 -12.19
N ILE A 120 15.98 -4.19 -11.66
CA ILE A 120 16.76 -5.25 -12.32
C ILE A 120 16.19 -6.60 -11.90
N LYS A 121 15.86 -6.73 -10.62
CA LYS A 121 15.36 -7.96 -10.01
C LYS A 121 14.55 -7.62 -8.75
N ASP A 122 13.52 -8.42 -8.52
CA ASP A 122 12.80 -8.44 -7.26
C ASP A 122 12.61 -9.88 -6.77
N TYR A 123 12.59 -10.08 -5.46
CA TYR A 123 12.37 -11.38 -4.84
C TYR A 123 12.01 -11.26 -3.37
N TYR A 124 11.26 -12.23 -2.87
CA TYR A 124 10.97 -12.34 -1.45
C TYR A 124 12.09 -13.08 -0.70
N LEU A 125 12.45 -12.57 0.50
CA LEU A 125 13.32 -13.30 1.42
C LEU A 125 12.45 -14.20 2.29
N GLY A 126 12.64 -15.51 2.19
CA GLY A 126 11.93 -16.48 3.00
C GLY A 126 11.72 -17.80 2.30
N ASP A 127 11.10 -18.71 3.01
CA ASP A 127 10.71 -20.01 2.50
C ASP A 127 9.49 -19.88 1.58
N SER A 128 9.48 -20.64 0.46
CA SER A 128 8.40 -20.59 -0.52
C SER A 128 7.06 -21.04 0.05
N ILE A 129 7.05 -22.00 0.97
CA ILE A 129 5.83 -22.53 1.59
C ILE A 129 5.23 -21.48 2.53
N GLU A 130 6.09 -20.77 3.30
CA GLU A 130 5.65 -19.67 4.14
C GLU A 130 5.07 -18.54 3.31
N LEU A 131 5.72 -18.19 2.19
CA LEU A 131 5.27 -17.16 1.26
C LEU A 131 3.88 -17.48 0.71
N GLU A 132 3.69 -18.68 0.15
CA GLU A 132 2.40 -19.13 -0.39
C GLU A 132 1.30 -19.10 0.68
N THR A 133 1.57 -19.66 1.87
CA THR A 133 0.62 -19.67 2.99
C THR A 133 0.17 -18.26 3.37
N LYS A 134 1.09 -17.28 3.39
CA LYS A 134 0.75 -15.89 3.74
C LYS A 134 0.00 -15.17 2.61
N LEU A 135 0.31 -15.47 1.35
CA LEU A 135 -0.41 -14.94 0.20
C LEU A 135 -1.86 -15.44 0.17
N ASP A 136 -2.09 -16.72 0.41
CA ASP A 136 -3.42 -17.31 0.48
C ASP A 136 -4.28 -16.68 1.58
N LYS A 137 -3.70 -16.43 2.76
CA LYS A 137 -4.39 -15.72 3.84
C LYS A 137 -4.83 -14.31 3.42
N ILE A 138 -4.01 -13.59 2.63
CA ILE A 138 -4.37 -12.25 2.14
C ILE A 138 -5.50 -12.34 1.11
N ILE A 139 -5.46 -13.32 0.22
CA ILE A 139 -6.50 -13.55 -0.79
C ILE A 139 -7.84 -13.91 -0.13
N ALA A 140 -7.81 -14.67 0.95
CA ALA A 140 -9.01 -15.05 1.71
C ALA A 140 -9.59 -13.89 2.54
N GLN A 141 -8.82 -12.84 2.84
CA GLN A 141 -9.31 -11.69 3.61
C GLN A 141 -10.46 -10.96 2.91
N GLY A 142 -11.55 -10.76 3.62
CA GLY A 142 -12.72 -10.01 3.14
C GLY A 142 -13.76 -10.87 2.43
N LYS A 143 -13.60 -12.19 2.44
CA LYS A 143 -14.69 -13.11 2.11
C LYS A 143 -15.54 -13.31 3.37
N SER A 144 -16.86 -13.22 3.23
CA SER A 144 -17.79 -13.62 4.29
C SER A 144 -17.78 -15.14 4.41
N ASN A 145 -17.73 -15.63 5.67
CA ASN A 145 -17.98 -17.04 5.98
C ASN A 145 -19.45 -17.32 5.81
#